data_9eeb8d261b402ec0db8b882fd94b2b32
#
_entry.id   9eeb8d261b402ec0db8b882fd94b2b32
#
_cell.length_a   1.000
_cell.length_b   1.000
_cell.length_c   1.000
_cell.angle_alpha   90.00
_cell.angle_beta   90.00
_cell.angle_gamma   90.00
#
_symmetry.space_group_name_H-M   'P 1'
#
loop_
_entity.id
_entity.type
_entity.pdbx_description
1 polymer ?
#
loop_
_entity_poly.entity_id
_entity_poly.type
_entity_poly.pdbx_seq_one_letter_code
_entity_poly.pdbx_strand_id
1 'polypeptide(L)'
;MEVRVKLYVVLVFLCTLTKSFSQDTTEVVRDYIETDLRNYAFCRCLEHSPDSVALKSFLHDKDGSAAGYFNVLPIGYEEFFMLDSLASAKPREVFYPSKYNSTLTLMKCLDFYNGQELRDSVRAIVERFIIDERNIEELNDKDLYERAISKKNNWK
;
A
#
# COMPACT_ATOMS: atom_id res chain seq x y z
N MET A 1 -12.62 -38.09 -35.60
CA MET A 1 -12.62 -36.60 -35.55
C MET A 1 -13.13 -36.08 -34.22
N GLU A 2 -14.14 -36.67 -33.58
CA GLU A 2 -14.72 -36.24 -32.30
C GLU A 2 -13.76 -36.22 -31.10
N VAL A 3 -12.87 -37.19 -30.95
CA VAL A 3 -11.97 -37.28 -29.81
C VAL A 3 -10.97 -36.12 -29.75
N ARG A 4 -10.48 -35.68 -30.95
CA ARG A 4 -9.55 -34.53 -31.05
C ARG A 4 -10.20 -33.21 -30.67
N VAL A 5 -11.48 -33.03 -31.02
CA VAL A 5 -12.24 -31.82 -30.68
C VAL A 5 -12.51 -31.76 -29.19
N LYS A 6 -12.89 -32.87 -28.55
CA LYS A 6 -13.12 -32.96 -27.11
C LYS A 6 -11.84 -32.66 -26.32
N LEU A 7 -10.69 -33.19 -26.78
CA LEU A 7 -9.40 -32.92 -26.13
C LEU A 7 -9.01 -31.45 -26.22
N TYR A 8 -9.27 -30.80 -27.37
CA TYR A 8 -8.96 -29.38 -27.57
C TYR A 8 -9.80 -28.47 -26.67
N VAL A 9 -11.09 -28.77 -26.52
CA VAL A 9 -12.02 -28.03 -25.64
C VAL A 9 -11.60 -28.15 -24.18
N VAL A 10 -11.19 -29.33 -23.72
CA VAL A 10 -10.69 -29.54 -22.34
C VAL A 10 -9.40 -28.77 -22.12
N LEU A 11 -8.47 -28.74 -23.07
CA LEU A 11 -7.19 -28.01 -22.97
C LEU A 11 -7.42 -26.50 -22.90
N VAL A 12 -8.33 -25.95 -23.72
CA VAL A 12 -8.68 -24.53 -23.71
C VAL A 12 -9.34 -24.17 -22.37
N PHE A 13 -10.21 -25.01 -21.83
CA PHE A 13 -10.88 -24.80 -20.56
C PHE A 13 -9.90 -24.82 -19.38
N LEU A 14 -8.92 -25.74 -19.38
CA LEU A 14 -7.83 -25.76 -18.39
C LEU A 14 -6.96 -24.50 -18.44
N CYS A 15 -6.62 -24.00 -19.63
CA CYS A 15 -5.84 -22.77 -19.78
C CYS A 15 -6.59 -21.52 -19.31
N THR A 16 -7.91 -21.46 -19.44
CA THR A 16 -8.71 -20.33 -18.94
C THR A 16 -8.84 -20.33 -17.41
N LEU A 17 -8.96 -21.50 -16.80
CA LEU A 17 -9.06 -21.62 -15.34
C LEU A 17 -7.76 -21.20 -14.63
N THR A 18 -6.59 -21.55 -15.19
CA THR A 18 -5.30 -21.15 -14.59
C THR A 18 -5.07 -19.64 -14.65
N LYS A 19 -5.47 -18.97 -15.73
CA LYS A 19 -5.37 -17.51 -15.84
C LYS A 19 -6.25 -16.77 -14.84
N SER A 20 -7.49 -17.23 -14.61
CA SER A 20 -8.39 -16.60 -13.64
C SER A 20 -7.87 -16.68 -12.21
N PHE A 21 -7.27 -17.78 -11.82
CA PHE A 21 -6.75 -17.96 -10.46
C PHE A 21 -5.52 -17.08 -10.18
N SER A 22 -4.59 -16.98 -11.14
CA SER A 22 -3.40 -16.13 -11.02
C SER A 22 -3.74 -14.64 -10.94
N GLN A 23 -4.77 -14.21 -11.64
CA GLN A 23 -5.19 -12.80 -11.67
C GLN A 23 -5.79 -12.35 -10.32
N ASP A 24 -6.55 -13.21 -9.66
CA ASP A 24 -7.17 -12.92 -8.35
C ASP A 24 -6.10 -12.79 -7.24
N THR A 25 -5.09 -13.64 -7.26
CA THR A 25 -3.97 -13.59 -6.28
C THR A 25 -3.18 -12.29 -6.36
N THR A 26 -2.83 -11.86 -7.57
CA THR A 26 -2.08 -10.62 -7.81
C THR A 26 -2.88 -9.40 -7.36
N GLU A 27 -4.19 -9.37 -7.58
CA GLU A 27 -5.05 -8.27 -7.17
C GLU A 27 -5.13 -8.15 -5.63
N VAL A 28 -5.26 -9.28 -4.93
CA VAL A 28 -5.29 -9.28 -3.46
C VAL A 28 -3.98 -8.79 -2.86
N VAL A 29 -2.84 -9.20 -3.41
CA VAL A 29 -1.52 -8.74 -2.95
C VAL A 29 -1.33 -7.27 -3.28
N ARG A 30 -1.75 -6.81 -4.45
CA ARG A 30 -1.76 -5.39 -4.84
C ARG A 30 -2.50 -4.54 -3.82
N ASP A 31 -3.76 -4.86 -3.54
CA ASP A 31 -4.60 -4.12 -2.59
C ASP A 31 -3.98 -4.06 -1.19
N TYR A 32 -3.34 -5.15 -0.77
CA TYR A 32 -2.64 -5.22 0.50
C TYR A 32 -1.46 -4.23 0.53
N ILE A 33 -0.58 -4.28 -0.46
CA ILE A 33 0.59 -3.40 -0.54
C ILE A 33 0.15 -1.93 -0.67
N GLU A 34 -0.82 -1.61 -1.53
CA GLU A 34 -1.36 -0.25 -1.68
C GLU A 34 -1.91 0.30 -0.37
N THR A 35 -2.66 -0.51 0.37
CA THR A 35 -3.23 -0.13 1.65
C THR A 35 -2.14 0.17 2.67
N ASP A 36 -1.13 -0.69 2.78
CA ASP A 36 -0.07 -0.54 3.77
C ASP A 36 0.89 0.61 3.45
N LEU A 37 1.19 0.86 2.18
CA LEU A 37 1.95 2.04 1.76
C LEU A 37 1.20 3.35 2.08
N ARG A 38 -0.11 3.39 1.90
CA ARG A 38 -0.92 4.55 2.29
C ARG A 38 -0.93 4.75 3.80
N ASN A 39 -1.06 3.67 4.57
CA ASN A 39 -0.99 3.71 6.03
C ASN A 39 0.38 4.18 6.52
N TYR A 40 1.46 3.70 5.91
CA TYR A 40 2.81 4.19 6.16
C TYR A 40 2.90 5.70 5.92
N ALA A 41 2.49 6.18 4.75
CA ALA A 41 2.54 7.60 4.41
C ALA A 41 1.71 8.47 5.35
N PHE A 42 0.56 7.97 5.84
CA PHE A 42 -0.24 8.65 6.86
C PHE A 42 0.49 8.78 8.20
N CYS A 43 1.11 7.69 8.68
CA CYS A 43 1.90 7.71 9.90
C CYS A 43 3.07 8.72 9.78
N ARG A 44 3.77 8.71 8.64
CA ARG A 44 4.87 9.66 8.37
C ARG A 44 4.38 11.11 8.31
N CYS A 45 3.22 11.37 7.72
CA CYS A 45 2.62 12.71 7.73
C CYS A 45 2.39 13.23 9.16
N LEU A 46 1.88 12.38 10.06
CA LEU A 46 1.68 12.74 11.46
C LEU A 46 3.00 12.99 12.20
N GLU A 47 4.02 12.15 11.95
CA GLU A 47 5.37 12.30 12.55
C GLU A 47 6.08 13.59 12.09
N HIS A 48 5.85 14.02 10.85
CA HIS A 48 6.42 15.25 10.30
C HIS A 48 5.69 16.54 10.69
N SER A 49 4.64 16.43 11.50
CA SER A 49 3.91 17.60 11.98
C SER A 49 4.82 18.54 12.77
N PRO A 50 4.91 19.84 12.40
CA PRO A 50 5.76 20.79 13.08
C PRO A 50 5.32 21.12 14.50
N ASP A 51 4.06 20.86 14.83
CA ASP A 51 3.40 21.51 15.96
C ASP A 51 3.15 20.61 17.17
N SER A 52 3.55 19.34 17.09
CA SER A 52 3.36 18.41 18.20
C SER A 52 4.59 17.57 18.49
N VAL A 53 5.50 18.14 19.28
CA VAL A 53 6.64 17.38 19.84
C VAL A 53 6.16 16.13 20.58
N ALA A 54 5.06 16.24 21.31
CA ALA A 54 4.46 15.13 22.03
C ALA A 54 3.91 14.05 21.10
N LEU A 55 3.21 14.42 20.03
CA LEU A 55 2.72 13.48 19.03
C LEU A 55 3.87 12.79 18.29
N LYS A 56 4.88 13.56 17.89
CA LYS A 56 6.07 13.02 17.22
C LYS A 56 6.79 12.01 18.11
N SER A 57 7.04 12.35 19.36
CA SER A 57 7.69 11.45 20.32
C SER A 57 6.83 10.20 20.56
N PHE A 58 5.51 10.34 20.70
CA PHE A 58 4.61 9.20 20.86
C PHE A 58 4.67 8.27 19.65
N LEU A 59 4.51 8.79 18.44
CA LEU A 59 4.50 7.98 17.20
C LEU A 59 5.86 7.33 16.94
N HIS A 60 6.96 8.05 17.21
CA HIS A 60 8.30 7.52 16.97
C HIS A 60 8.73 6.52 18.07
N ASP A 61 8.50 6.85 19.35
CA ASP A 61 9.08 6.11 20.47
C ASP A 61 8.15 5.03 21.03
N LYS A 62 6.84 5.13 20.82
CA LYS A 62 5.83 4.28 21.43
C LYS A 62 4.94 3.52 20.45
N ASP A 63 4.54 4.14 19.36
CA ASP A 63 3.63 3.52 18.42
C ASP A 63 4.36 2.61 17.42
N GLY A 64 5.44 3.07 16.82
CA GLY A 64 6.25 2.28 15.88
C GLY A 64 5.53 1.83 14.61
N SER A 65 4.31 2.33 14.34
CA SER A 65 3.48 1.88 13.21
C SER A 65 4.16 2.09 11.86
N ALA A 66 4.81 3.24 11.64
CA ALA A 66 5.54 3.49 10.41
C ALA A 66 6.68 2.47 10.19
N ALA A 67 7.45 2.16 11.24
CA ALA A 67 8.51 1.14 11.19
C ALA A 67 7.92 -0.26 10.95
N GLY A 68 6.74 -0.55 11.50
CA GLY A 68 6.02 -1.79 11.26
C GLY A 68 5.70 -1.99 9.78
N TYR A 69 5.12 -0.99 9.12
CA TYR A 69 4.83 -1.05 7.68
C TYR A 69 6.10 -1.18 6.84
N PHE A 70 7.14 -0.42 7.18
CA PHE A 70 8.44 -0.48 6.50
C PHE A 70 9.04 -1.89 6.53
N ASN A 71 8.94 -2.60 7.67
CA ASN A 71 9.58 -3.90 7.84
C ASN A 71 8.80 -5.08 7.23
N VAL A 72 7.51 -4.91 6.96
CA VAL A 72 6.67 -6.04 6.48
C VAL A 72 6.39 -6.00 4.99
N LEU A 73 6.61 -4.87 4.33
CA LEU A 73 6.37 -4.73 2.90
C LEU A 73 7.63 -5.07 2.09
N PRO A 74 7.51 -5.85 1.02
CA PRO A 74 8.62 -6.21 0.14
C PRO A 74 8.93 -5.09 -0.87
N ILE A 75 8.97 -3.85 -0.41
CA ILE A 75 9.18 -2.65 -1.22
C ILE A 75 10.57 -2.08 -0.93
N GLY A 76 11.23 -1.54 -1.95
CA GLY A 76 12.56 -0.98 -1.86
C GLY A 76 12.63 0.28 -0.98
N TYR A 77 13.81 0.55 -0.44
CA TYR A 77 14.06 1.72 0.41
C TYR A 77 13.77 3.05 -0.30
N GLU A 78 14.04 3.13 -1.61
CA GLU A 78 13.84 4.34 -2.40
C GLU A 78 12.36 4.74 -2.49
N GLU A 79 11.47 3.77 -2.62
CA GLU A 79 10.03 3.98 -2.66
C GLU A 79 9.50 4.51 -1.32
N PHE A 80 9.98 3.96 -0.22
CA PHE A 80 9.66 4.46 1.12
C PHE A 80 10.19 5.89 1.33
N PHE A 81 11.39 6.19 0.87
CA PHE A 81 11.97 7.54 0.95
C PHE A 81 11.17 8.54 0.13
N MET A 82 10.69 8.15 -1.05
CA MET A 82 9.82 8.99 -1.88
C MET A 82 8.49 9.29 -1.17
N LEU A 83 7.85 8.30 -0.58
CA LEU A 83 6.60 8.49 0.18
C LEU A 83 6.82 9.34 1.44
N ASP A 84 7.95 9.16 2.13
CA ASP A 84 8.31 9.95 3.29
C ASP A 84 8.54 11.42 2.93
N SER A 85 9.22 11.67 1.81
CA SER A 85 9.41 13.02 1.28
C SER A 85 8.07 13.69 0.96
N LEU A 86 7.16 12.97 0.29
CA LEU A 86 5.81 13.45 -0.02
C LEU A 86 5.02 13.72 1.27
N ALA A 87 5.03 12.81 2.23
CA ALA A 87 4.34 12.93 3.51
C ALA A 87 4.86 14.10 4.35
N SER A 88 6.17 14.39 4.32
CA SER A 88 6.81 15.46 5.10
C SER A 88 6.43 16.86 4.63
N ALA A 89 6.07 17.01 3.36
CA ALA A 89 5.65 18.30 2.79
C ALA A 89 4.22 18.66 3.22
N LYS A 90 3.32 17.69 3.35
CA LYS A 90 1.87 17.91 3.50
C LYS A 90 1.42 18.68 4.74
N PRO A 91 1.96 18.49 5.95
CA PRO A 91 1.59 19.30 7.11
C PRO A 91 1.88 20.79 6.93
N ARG A 92 2.76 21.13 5.99
CA ARG A 92 3.23 22.51 5.75
C ARG A 92 2.53 23.20 4.59
N GLU A 93 2.03 22.47 3.59
CA GLU A 93 1.50 23.01 2.34
C GLU A 93 0.08 23.57 2.47
N VAL A 94 -0.77 22.96 3.28
CA VAL A 94 -2.20 23.28 3.32
C VAL A 94 -2.50 24.21 4.47
N PHE A 95 -3.02 25.40 4.16
CA PHE A 95 -3.52 26.33 5.15
C PHE A 95 -5.02 26.13 5.36
N TYR A 96 -5.38 25.62 6.52
CA TYR A 96 -6.77 25.57 6.97
C TYR A 96 -7.02 26.74 7.93
N PRO A 97 -7.96 27.66 7.66
CA PRO A 97 -8.30 28.69 8.60
C PRO A 97 -8.92 28.05 9.84
N SER A 98 -8.24 28.19 10.97
CA SER A 98 -8.74 27.75 12.25
C SER A 98 -9.11 28.94 13.12
N LYS A 99 -10.32 28.93 13.66
CA LYS A 99 -10.76 29.94 14.64
C LYS A 99 -9.93 29.92 15.93
N TYR A 100 -9.24 28.81 16.18
CA TYR A 100 -8.50 28.57 17.43
C TYR A 100 -6.98 28.61 17.23
N ASN A 101 -6.50 29.08 16.10
CA ASN A 101 -5.08 29.07 15.74
C ASN A 101 -4.42 27.69 15.87
N SER A 102 -5.20 26.62 15.65
CA SER A 102 -4.73 25.25 15.70
C SER A 102 -4.21 24.80 14.32
N THR A 103 -3.24 23.90 14.32
CA THR A 103 -2.55 23.45 13.11
C THR A 103 -3.33 22.47 12.26
N LEU A 104 -4.39 21.87 12.84
CA LEU A 104 -5.26 20.90 12.19
C LEU A 104 -4.48 19.76 11.49
N THR A 105 -3.36 19.36 12.08
CA THR A 105 -2.46 18.34 11.51
C THR A 105 -3.17 17.06 11.12
N LEU A 106 -4.04 16.55 12.01
CA LEU A 106 -4.78 15.32 11.71
C LEU A 106 -5.66 15.46 10.47
N MET A 107 -6.35 16.61 10.32
CA MET A 107 -7.16 16.86 9.12
C MET A 107 -6.31 16.90 7.86
N LYS A 108 -5.16 17.58 7.89
CA LYS A 108 -4.24 17.66 6.76
C LYS A 108 -3.74 16.28 6.36
N CYS A 109 -3.35 15.45 7.33
CA CYS A 109 -2.88 14.10 7.05
C CYS A 109 -4.02 13.17 6.59
N LEU A 110 -5.25 13.34 7.06
CA LEU A 110 -6.42 12.64 6.54
C LEU A 110 -6.76 13.04 5.10
N ASP A 111 -6.69 14.35 4.78
CA ASP A 111 -6.91 14.82 3.42
C ASP A 111 -5.81 14.32 2.47
N PHE A 112 -4.57 14.29 2.92
CA PHE A 112 -3.47 13.66 2.20
C PHE A 112 -3.74 12.16 1.97
N TYR A 113 -4.11 11.42 3.02
CA TYR A 113 -4.42 10.00 2.95
C TYR A 113 -5.54 9.70 1.94
N ASN A 114 -6.58 10.56 1.89
CA ASN A 114 -7.70 10.45 0.97
C ASN A 114 -7.42 11.13 -0.39
N GLY A 115 -6.31 11.84 -0.51
CA GLY A 115 -5.94 12.61 -1.70
C GLY A 115 -5.60 11.76 -2.91
N GLN A 116 -5.82 12.31 -4.11
CA GLN A 116 -5.51 11.64 -5.37
C GLN A 116 -4.00 11.47 -5.54
N GLU A 117 -3.22 12.46 -5.12
CA GLU A 117 -1.76 12.47 -5.23
C GLU A 117 -1.12 11.28 -4.52
N LEU A 118 -1.53 10.98 -3.29
CA LEU A 118 -1.01 9.80 -2.58
C LEU A 118 -1.45 8.50 -3.27
N ARG A 119 -2.71 8.42 -3.70
CA ARG A 119 -3.20 7.23 -4.43
C ARG A 119 -2.41 6.97 -5.71
N ASP A 120 -2.16 8.01 -6.50
CA ASP A 120 -1.42 7.89 -7.76
C ASP A 120 0.05 7.53 -7.52
N SER A 121 0.68 8.12 -6.49
CA SER A 121 2.06 7.81 -6.10
C SER A 121 2.21 6.36 -5.64
N VAL A 122 1.31 5.91 -4.76
CA VAL A 122 1.31 4.53 -4.26
C VAL A 122 1.05 3.54 -5.39
N ARG A 123 0.06 3.81 -6.25
CA ARG A 123 -0.23 2.97 -7.41
C ARG A 123 0.99 2.86 -8.34
N ALA A 124 1.67 3.96 -8.63
CA ALA A 124 2.86 3.95 -9.46
C ALA A 124 4.01 3.13 -8.85
N ILE A 125 4.15 3.10 -7.53
CA ILE A 125 5.11 2.24 -6.82
C ILE A 125 4.73 0.78 -7.00
N VAL A 126 3.48 0.43 -6.70
CA VAL A 126 3.00 -0.97 -6.75
C VAL A 126 3.04 -1.51 -8.17
N GLU A 127 2.66 -0.71 -9.16
CA GLU A 127 2.78 -1.09 -10.60
C GLU A 127 4.22 -1.42 -10.97
N ARG A 128 5.20 -0.57 -10.58
CA ARG A 128 6.62 -0.84 -10.84
C ARG A 128 7.08 -2.11 -10.13
N PHE A 129 6.67 -2.32 -8.89
CA PHE A 129 6.99 -3.51 -8.11
C PHE A 129 6.45 -4.78 -8.78
N ILE A 130 5.20 -4.76 -9.26
CA ILE A 130 4.57 -5.92 -9.91
C ILE A 130 5.19 -6.22 -11.28
N ILE A 131 5.61 -5.19 -12.04
CA ILE A 131 6.20 -5.35 -13.38
C ILE A 131 7.66 -5.84 -13.31
N ASP A 132 8.38 -5.56 -12.24
CA ASP A 132 9.75 -6.03 -12.09
C ASP A 132 9.77 -7.56 -11.92
N GLU A 133 10.30 -8.27 -12.93
CA GLU A 133 10.36 -9.74 -12.95
C GLU A 133 11.11 -10.32 -11.73
N ARG A 134 12.01 -9.56 -11.12
CA ARG A 134 12.73 -9.97 -9.90
C ARG A 134 11.81 -10.14 -8.69
N ASN A 135 10.65 -9.48 -8.70
CA ASN A 135 9.70 -9.52 -7.60
C ASN A 135 8.60 -10.58 -7.79
N ILE A 136 8.60 -11.31 -8.93
CA ILE A 136 7.60 -12.36 -9.20
C ILE A 136 7.68 -13.48 -8.14
N GLU A 137 8.88 -13.83 -7.71
CA GLU A 137 9.06 -14.83 -6.65
C GLU A 137 8.48 -14.33 -5.32
N GLU A 138 8.69 -13.07 -4.97
CA GLU A 138 8.13 -12.45 -3.76
C GLU A 138 6.61 -12.30 -3.83
N LEU A 139 6.04 -11.97 -5.01
CA LEU A 139 4.59 -11.92 -5.21
C LEU A 139 3.91 -13.29 -5.08
N ASN A 140 4.63 -14.36 -5.43
CA ASN A 140 4.19 -15.74 -5.27
C ASN A 140 4.55 -16.31 -3.89
N ASP A 141 5.17 -15.51 -3.02
CA ASP A 141 5.44 -15.92 -1.65
C ASP A 141 4.12 -16.19 -0.94
N LYS A 142 3.95 -17.44 -0.55
CA LYS A 142 2.78 -17.90 0.19
C LYS A 142 2.54 -17.07 1.45
N ASP A 143 3.59 -16.64 2.12
CA ASP A 143 3.52 -15.84 3.34
C ASP A 143 2.95 -14.43 3.06
N LEU A 144 3.34 -13.79 1.98
CA LEU A 144 2.80 -12.48 1.57
C LEU A 144 1.30 -12.60 1.25
N TYR A 145 0.91 -13.63 0.52
CA TYR A 145 -0.49 -13.88 0.19
C TYR A 145 -1.33 -14.20 1.42
N GLU A 146 -0.84 -15.04 2.33
CA GLU A 146 -1.52 -15.37 3.58
C GLU A 146 -1.70 -14.13 4.48
N ARG A 147 -0.70 -13.26 4.55
CA ARG A 147 -0.81 -11.96 5.25
C ARG A 147 -1.88 -11.07 4.62
N ALA A 148 -1.91 -10.96 3.30
CA ALA A 148 -2.90 -10.17 2.58
C ALA A 148 -4.34 -10.68 2.83
N ILE A 149 -4.57 -11.97 2.77
CA ILE A 149 -5.88 -12.60 3.05
C ILE A 149 -6.28 -12.43 4.52
N SER A 150 -5.36 -12.68 5.45
CA SER A 150 -5.63 -12.51 6.89
C SER A 150 -6.07 -11.09 7.20
N LYS A 151 -5.39 -10.10 6.65
CA LYS A 151 -5.73 -8.69 6.83
C LYS A 151 -7.11 -8.35 6.25
N LYS A 152 -7.40 -8.80 5.02
CA LYS A 152 -8.70 -8.60 4.36
C LYS A 152 -9.87 -9.17 5.19
N ASN A 153 -9.66 -10.29 5.87
CA ASN A 153 -10.69 -10.94 6.68
C ASN A 153 -10.92 -10.27 8.04
N ASN A 154 -9.90 -9.64 8.61
CA ASN A 154 -9.97 -8.96 9.90
C ASN A 154 -10.60 -7.56 9.84
N TRP A 155 -10.83 -7.00 8.64
CA TRP A 155 -11.42 -5.66 8.45
C TRP A 155 -12.92 -5.72 8.12
N LYS A 156 -13.54 -6.89 8.15
CA LYS A 156 -14.99 -7.09 8.03
C LYS A 156 -15.65 -7.20 9.40
#